data_1fb270af6fc68af7a4598226c5b06cd0
#
_entry.id   1fb270af6fc68af7a4598226c5b06cd0
#
_cell.length_a   1.000
_cell.length_b   1.000
_cell.length_c   1.000
_cell.angle_alpha   90.00
_cell.angle_beta   90.00
_cell.angle_gamma   90.00
#
_symmetry.space_group_name_H-M   'P 1'
#
loop_
_entity.id
_entity.type
_entity.pdbx_description
1 polymer ?
#
loop_
_entity_poly.entity_id
_entity_poly.type
_entity_poly.pdbx_seq_one_letter_code
_entity_poly.pdbx_strand_id
1 'polypeptide(L)'
;NIMFEDDHLVIVNKEPGMVVHPSYGHFTGTMLNALKFHIKKLANCEDETRPGLVHRIDKNTSGILVVAKTEHALVHLQKQFFDRTTSRRYRALVWGDFDEDEGTITGNIGRSLRNRKVMDVFPEEEEYGRHAITHYTVLERFGYVTLVECRLETGRTHQIRAHFKHIGHPLFNDDTYGGDRVLRGTTFSKYKQFVQNCFKAMPRHALHAKTLGFNHPNDEKYTEFDSELPADFVDVLERWRNYTTQRIMKNGD
;
A
#
# COMPACT_ATOMS: atom_id res chain seq x y z
N ASN A 1 11.07 12.18 -2.99
CA ASN A 1 12.14 11.47 -3.71
C ASN A 1 11.65 11.12 -5.12
N ILE A 2 12.26 11.75 -6.17
CA ILE A 2 12.04 11.44 -7.58
C ILE A 2 13.01 10.32 -7.96
N MET A 3 12.48 9.21 -8.49
CA MET A 3 13.25 8.04 -8.93
C MET A 3 13.63 8.12 -10.41
N PHE A 4 12.71 8.67 -11.21
CA PHE A 4 12.87 8.83 -12.65
C PHE A 4 12.03 10.01 -13.12
N GLU A 5 12.52 10.73 -14.11
CA GLU A 5 11.80 11.81 -14.78
C GLU A 5 12.25 11.93 -16.22
N ASP A 6 11.30 12.10 -17.14
CA ASP A 6 11.51 12.44 -18.54
C ASP A 6 10.55 13.55 -19.01
N ASP A 7 10.37 13.71 -20.31
CA ASP A 7 9.47 14.73 -20.86
C ASP A 7 7.99 14.39 -20.68
N HIS A 8 7.62 13.12 -20.42
CA HIS A 8 6.26 12.61 -20.41
C HIS A 8 5.71 12.35 -19.00
N LEU A 9 6.56 11.88 -18.10
CA LEU A 9 6.13 11.45 -16.76
C LEU A 9 7.23 11.63 -15.69
N VAL A 10 6.82 11.52 -14.44
CA VAL A 10 7.72 11.43 -13.29
C VAL A 10 7.32 10.26 -12.40
N ILE A 11 8.30 9.52 -11.92
CA ILE A 11 8.16 8.44 -10.93
C ILE A 11 8.62 8.95 -9.58
N VAL A 12 7.71 8.89 -8.61
CA VAL A 12 7.96 9.37 -7.25
C VAL A 12 7.95 8.19 -6.29
N ASN A 13 8.97 8.07 -5.45
CA ASN A 13 8.92 7.24 -4.24
C ASN A 13 8.41 8.10 -3.09
N LYS A 14 7.11 7.97 -2.81
CA LYS A 14 6.43 8.77 -1.79
C LYS A 14 6.78 8.26 -0.39
N GLU A 15 7.20 9.15 0.47
CA GLU A 15 7.38 8.85 1.89
C GLU A 15 6.03 8.68 2.62
N PRO A 16 6.00 7.90 3.72
CA PRO A 16 4.81 7.83 4.57
C PRO A 16 4.54 9.20 5.22
N GLY A 17 3.29 9.44 5.60
CA GLY A 17 2.86 10.72 6.18
C GLY A 17 2.48 11.80 5.16
N MET A 18 2.93 11.68 3.91
CA MET A 18 2.61 12.63 2.84
C MET A 18 1.32 12.25 2.11
N VAL A 19 0.37 13.20 2.01
CA VAL A 19 -0.86 13.05 1.22
C VAL A 19 -0.53 13.30 -0.26
N VAL A 20 -1.12 12.52 -1.16
CA VAL A 20 -0.84 12.62 -2.62
C VAL A 20 -1.34 13.95 -3.20
N HIS A 21 -2.58 14.35 -2.90
CA HIS A 21 -3.20 15.57 -3.44
C HIS A 21 -4.03 16.28 -2.37
N PRO A 22 -4.29 17.60 -2.53
CA PRO A 22 -5.11 18.33 -1.58
C PRO A 22 -6.46 17.68 -1.32
N SER A 23 -6.83 17.59 -0.05
CA SER A 23 -8.09 17.02 0.41
C SER A 23 -8.50 17.66 1.74
N TYR A 24 -9.70 17.33 2.23
CA TYR A 24 -10.18 17.87 3.51
C TYR A 24 -9.16 17.62 4.65
N GLY A 25 -8.78 18.70 5.34
CA GLY A 25 -7.75 18.68 6.40
C GLY A 25 -6.30 18.69 5.91
N HIS A 26 -6.05 18.65 4.59
CA HIS A 26 -4.70 18.66 3.98
C HIS A 26 -4.72 19.44 2.67
N PHE A 27 -4.81 20.76 2.73
CA PHE A 27 -4.90 21.63 1.56
C PHE A 27 -3.52 21.97 0.98
N THR A 28 -2.46 21.92 1.79
CA THR A 28 -1.07 22.20 1.43
C THR A 28 -0.13 21.10 1.92
N GLY A 29 1.15 21.15 1.49
CA GLY A 29 2.15 20.15 1.90
C GLY A 29 1.93 18.78 1.30
N THR A 30 1.18 18.67 0.20
CA THR A 30 0.92 17.41 -0.50
C THR A 30 2.03 17.12 -1.53
N MET A 31 2.13 15.84 -1.95
CA MET A 31 3.05 15.46 -3.03
C MET A 31 2.82 16.30 -4.29
N LEU A 32 1.56 16.55 -4.63
CA LEU A 32 1.22 17.37 -5.79
C LEU A 32 1.68 18.82 -5.66
N ASN A 33 1.63 19.41 -4.45
CA ASN A 33 2.18 20.75 -4.23
C ASN A 33 3.69 20.79 -4.48
N ALA A 34 4.42 19.77 -4.00
CA ALA A 34 5.86 19.64 -4.23
C ALA A 34 6.18 19.45 -5.73
N LEU A 35 5.39 18.62 -6.43
CA LEU A 35 5.57 18.42 -7.88
C LEU A 35 5.24 19.68 -8.69
N LYS A 36 4.21 20.45 -8.33
CA LYS A 36 3.92 21.74 -8.98
C LYS A 36 5.03 22.78 -8.81
N PHE A 37 5.78 22.68 -7.73
CA PHE A 37 6.98 23.51 -7.54
C PHE A 37 8.15 23.04 -8.38
N HIS A 38 8.35 21.74 -8.49
CA HIS A 38 9.44 21.12 -9.26
C HIS A 38 9.21 21.19 -10.78
N ILE A 39 7.98 20.90 -11.22
CA ILE A 39 7.60 20.79 -12.63
C ILE A 39 6.76 22.01 -13.02
N LYS A 40 7.27 22.83 -13.95
CA LYS A 40 6.60 24.08 -14.39
C LYS A 40 5.20 23.84 -14.97
N LYS A 41 4.97 22.69 -15.61
CA LYS A 41 3.69 22.32 -16.22
C LYS A 41 3.43 20.83 -16.03
N LEU A 42 2.42 20.50 -15.24
CA LEU A 42 1.85 19.15 -15.17
C LEU A 42 0.70 19.04 -16.18
N ALA A 43 0.39 17.81 -16.61
CA ALA A 43 -0.73 17.55 -17.49
C ALA A 43 -2.02 18.10 -16.89
N ASN A 44 -2.74 18.94 -17.65
CA ASN A 44 -4.07 19.36 -17.27
C ASN A 44 -5.04 18.18 -17.46
N CYS A 45 -5.97 18.04 -16.53
CA CYS A 45 -7.09 17.11 -16.63
C CYS A 45 -8.38 17.89 -16.35
N GLU A 46 -9.51 17.29 -16.61
CA GLU A 46 -10.84 17.85 -16.26
C GLU A 46 -10.92 18.23 -14.78
N ASP A 47 -10.22 17.50 -13.91
CA ASP A 47 -10.08 17.83 -12.49
C ASP A 47 -8.79 18.65 -12.26
N GLU A 48 -8.88 19.97 -12.33
CA GLU A 48 -7.79 20.91 -12.08
C GLU A 48 -7.13 20.77 -10.69
N THR A 49 -7.81 20.07 -9.77
CA THR A 49 -7.27 19.78 -8.42
C THR A 49 -6.26 18.64 -8.41
N ARG A 50 -6.21 17.83 -9.48
CA ARG A 50 -5.39 16.61 -9.59
C ARG A 50 -4.55 16.51 -10.87
N PRO A 51 -3.90 17.58 -11.32
CA PRO A 51 -3.15 17.57 -12.58
C PRO A 51 -2.12 16.44 -12.60
N GLY A 52 -2.10 15.68 -13.71
CA GLY A 52 -1.17 14.58 -13.94
C GLY A 52 -1.40 13.31 -13.12
N LEU A 53 -2.33 13.28 -12.16
CA LEU A 53 -2.54 12.11 -11.32
C LEU A 53 -3.41 11.05 -12.01
N VAL A 54 -2.89 9.84 -12.13
CA VAL A 54 -3.58 8.66 -12.66
C VAL A 54 -4.00 7.67 -11.57
N HIS A 55 -3.30 7.67 -10.44
CA HIS A 55 -3.60 6.85 -9.27
C HIS A 55 -3.12 7.50 -7.97
N ARG A 56 -3.40 6.83 -6.86
CA ARG A 56 -3.00 7.31 -5.54
C ARG A 56 -2.71 6.15 -4.60
N ILE A 57 -1.91 6.39 -3.57
CA ILE A 57 -1.75 5.56 -2.38
C ILE A 57 -2.12 6.35 -1.12
N ASP A 58 -2.37 5.66 -0.01
CA ASP A 58 -2.79 6.29 1.24
C ASP A 58 -1.69 7.19 1.84
N LYS A 59 -2.07 8.12 2.71
CA LYS A 59 -1.15 9.03 3.40
C LYS A 59 0.05 8.30 4.01
N ASN A 60 -0.22 7.24 4.78
CA ASN A 60 0.79 6.49 5.52
C ASN A 60 1.36 5.29 4.73
N THR A 61 0.90 5.02 3.52
CA THR A 61 1.52 4.07 2.59
C THR A 61 2.70 4.75 1.91
N SER A 62 3.86 4.12 1.93
CA SER A 62 5.06 4.54 1.20
C SER A 62 5.15 3.89 -0.17
N GLY A 63 6.01 4.38 -1.05
CA GLY A 63 6.38 3.71 -2.31
C GLY A 63 5.96 4.45 -3.57
N ILE A 64 5.95 3.71 -4.67
CA ILE A 64 5.97 4.25 -6.03
C ILE A 64 4.62 4.78 -6.50
N LEU A 65 4.67 5.97 -7.13
CA LEU A 65 3.60 6.53 -7.92
C LEU A 65 4.15 7.07 -9.25
N VAL A 66 3.32 7.01 -10.30
CA VAL A 66 3.55 7.71 -11.57
C VAL A 66 2.65 8.94 -11.66
N VAL A 67 3.22 10.03 -12.17
CA VAL A 67 2.50 11.28 -12.45
C VAL A 67 2.82 11.72 -13.87
N ALA A 68 1.80 12.02 -14.66
CA ALA A 68 1.94 12.46 -16.05
C ALA A 68 2.32 13.96 -16.13
N LYS A 69 3.26 14.30 -16.99
CA LYS A 69 3.66 15.67 -17.30
C LYS A 69 2.91 16.22 -18.52
N THR A 70 2.48 15.36 -19.45
CA THR A 70 1.76 15.73 -20.67
C THR A 70 0.36 15.14 -20.69
N GLU A 71 -0.57 15.78 -21.42
CA GLU A 71 -1.95 15.28 -21.58
C GLU A 71 -1.98 13.93 -22.28
N HIS A 72 -1.12 13.71 -23.29
CA HIS A 72 -0.96 12.43 -23.95
C HIS A 72 -0.59 11.32 -22.94
N ALA A 73 0.43 11.56 -22.10
CA ALA A 73 0.84 10.62 -21.07
C ALA A 73 -0.27 10.37 -20.04
N LEU A 74 -1.03 11.39 -19.66
CA LEU A 74 -2.13 11.28 -18.73
C LEU A 74 -3.21 10.33 -19.28
N VAL A 75 -3.69 10.57 -20.50
CA VAL A 75 -4.73 9.75 -21.14
C VAL A 75 -4.26 8.31 -21.33
N HIS A 76 -3.01 8.14 -21.80
CA HIS A 76 -2.42 6.82 -22.04
C HIS A 76 -2.29 6.01 -20.74
N LEU A 77 -1.78 6.61 -19.67
CA LEU A 77 -1.66 5.95 -18.36
C LEU A 77 -3.04 5.69 -17.75
N GLN A 78 -3.97 6.65 -17.79
CA GLN A 78 -5.34 6.45 -17.29
C GLN A 78 -6.02 5.26 -17.95
N LYS A 79 -5.84 5.11 -19.29
CA LYS A 79 -6.35 3.95 -20.02
C LYS A 79 -5.78 2.64 -19.49
N GLN A 80 -4.47 2.55 -19.26
CA GLN A 80 -3.84 1.35 -18.71
C GLN A 80 -4.33 1.00 -17.30
N PHE A 81 -4.54 2.01 -16.43
CA PHE A 81 -5.13 1.80 -15.10
C PHE A 81 -6.60 1.35 -15.20
N PHE A 82 -7.36 1.88 -16.14
CA PHE A 82 -8.74 1.49 -16.41
C PHE A 82 -8.83 0.06 -16.95
N ASP A 83 -8.02 -0.27 -17.96
CA ASP A 83 -7.96 -1.59 -18.60
C ASP A 83 -7.25 -2.64 -17.70
N ARG A 84 -6.70 -2.23 -16.54
CA ARG A 84 -5.98 -3.09 -15.58
C ARG A 84 -4.74 -3.77 -16.18
N THR A 85 -4.07 -3.13 -17.11
CA THR A 85 -2.84 -3.64 -17.74
C THR A 85 -1.58 -3.24 -16.99
N THR A 86 -1.70 -2.37 -15.96
CA THR A 86 -0.58 -1.98 -15.10
C THR A 86 -0.24 -3.08 -14.08
N SER A 87 1.06 -3.36 -13.89
CA SER A 87 1.54 -4.22 -12.80
C SER A 87 1.74 -3.39 -11.53
N ARG A 88 1.12 -3.81 -10.42
CA ARG A 88 1.23 -3.12 -9.12
C ARG A 88 1.44 -4.14 -8.02
N ARG A 89 2.63 -4.13 -7.43
CA ARG A 89 2.96 -5.02 -6.32
C ARG A 89 3.26 -4.22 -5.07
N TYR A 90 2.78 -4.72 -3.95
CA TYR A 90 2.95 -4.11 -2.64
C TYR A 90 3.60 -5.12 -1.69
N ARG A 91 4.32 -4.63 -0.70
CA ARG A 91 4.75 -5.39 0.48
C ARG A 91 3.87 -5.01 1.65
N ALA A 92 3.32 -6.00 2.32
CA ALA A 92 2.54 -5.80 3.53
C ALA A 92 3.00 -6.76 4.64
N LEU A 93 3.16 -6.26 5.86
CA LEU A 93 3.28 -7.10 7.04
C LEU A 93 1.89 -7.20 7.68
N VAL A 94 1.39 -8.40 7.88
CA VAL A 94 0.04 -8.66 8.38
C VAL A 94 0.07 -9.51 9.64
N TRP A 95 -0.95 -9.40 10.48
CA TRP A 95 -1.12 -10.23 11.66
C TRP A 95 -1.56 -11.65 11.30
N GLY A 96 -0.97 -12.63 11.97
CA GLY A 96 -1.29 -14.04 11.81
C GLY A 96 -0.39 -14.77 10.82
N ASP A 97 -0.66 -16.03 10.65
CA ASP A 97 -0.05 -16.92 9.67
C ASP A 97 -1.12 -17.42 8.70
N PHE A 98 -0.71 -17.99 7.59
CA PHE A 98 -1.59 -18.49 6.54
C PHE A 98 -1.38 -20.00 6.38
N ASP A 99 -2.44 -20.72 6.09
CA ASP A 99 -2.35 -22.16 5.79
C ASP A 99 -1.71 -22.39 4.42
N GLU A 100 -2.03 -21.50 3.45
CA GLU A 100 -1.53 -21.55 2.08
C GLU A 100 -0.49 -20.44 1.81
N ASP A 101 0.43 -20.69 0.86
CA ASP A 101 1.46 -19.72 0.48
C ASP A 101 0.95 -18.63 -0.46
N GLU A 102 -0.22 -18.79 -1.04
CA GLU A 102 -0.84 -17.81 -1.93
C GLU A 102 -2.36 -17.82 -1.81
N GLY A 103 -2.99 -16.73 -2.23
CA GLY A 103 -4.44 -16.66 -2.22
C GLY A 103 -4.97 -15.42 -2.94
N THR A 104 -6.29 -15.41 -3.08
CA THR A 104 -7.01 -14.29 -3.70
C THR A 104 -8.14 -13.84 -2.78
N ILE A 105 -8.21 -12.53 -2.55
CA ILE A 105 -9.27 -11.90 -1.76
C ILE A 105 -10.14 -11.11 -2.72
N THR A 106 -11.42 -11.43 -2.77
CA THR A 106 -12.42 -10.75 -3.60
C THR A 106 -13.55 -10.17 -2.75
N GLY A 107 -14.30 -9.25 -3.32
CA GLY A 107 -15.48 -8.66 -2.72
C GLY A 107 -15.69 -7.21 -3.15
N ASN A 108 -16.84 -6.65 -2.83
CA ASN A 108 -17.15 -5.26 -3.13
C ASN A 108 -16.65 -4.35 -2.00
N ILE A 109 -15.73 -3.43 -2.30
CA ILE A 109 -15.25 -2.44 -1.31
C ILE A 109 -16.13 -1.21 -1.35
N GLY A 110 -16.77 -0.93 -0.21
CA GLY A 110 -17.63 0.23 0.01
C GLY A 110 -17.33 0.92 1.35
N ARG A 111 -17.89 2.12 1.55
CA ARG A 111 -17.79 2.77 2.87
C ARG A 111 -18.56 1.97 3.91
N SER A 112 -17.92 1.74 5.07
CA SER A 112 -18.57 1.05 6.18
C SER A 112 -19.88 1.73 6.57
N LEU A 113 -20.93 0.93 6.72
CA LEU A 113 -22.25 1.39 7.16
C LEU A 113 -22.24 1.86 8.63
N ARG A 114 -21.28 1.35 9.42
CA ARG A 114 -21.12 1.69 10.84
C ARG A 114 -20.18 2.87 11.07
N ASN A 115 -19.13 2.97 10.27
CA ASN A 115 -18.12 4.02 10.40
C ASN A 115 -17.65 4.49 9.02
N ARG A 116 -18.18 5.58 8.51
CA ARG A 116 -17.89 6.12 7.18
C ARG A 116 -16.42 6.54 6.95
N LYS A 117 -15.57 6.50 7.99
CA LYS A 117 -14.13 6.77 7.86
C LYS A 117 -13.34 5.56 7.35
N VAL A 118 -13.92 4.36 7.42
CA VAL A 118 -13.28 3.11 6.98
C VAL A 118 -14.02 2.51 5.79
N MET A 119 -13.34 1.59 5.10
CA MET A 119 -13.93 0.79 4.02
C MET A 119 -14.18 -0.63 4.55
N ASP A 120 -15.31 -1.22 4.18
CA ASP A 120 -15.63 -2.62 4.45
C ASP A 120 -15.72 -3.40 3.15
N VAL A 121 -15.63 -4.72 3.27
CA VAL A 121 -15.82 -5.67 2.15
C VAL A 121 -17.23 -6.23 2.27
N PHE A 122 -17.97 -6.13 1.19
CA PHE A 122 -19.32 -6.65 1.03
C PHE A 122 -19.34 -7.82 0.06
N PRO A 123 -20.30 -8.73 0.13
CA PRO A 123 -20.47 -9.80 -0.85
C PRO A 123 -20.54 -9.28 -2.28
N GLU A 124 -20.06 -10.07 -3.23
CA GLU A 124 -20.03 -9.66 -4.66
C GLU A 124 -21.43 -9.51 -5.25
N GLU A 125 -22.41 -10.23 -4.70
CA GLU A 125 -23.81 -10.20 -5.10
C GLU A 125 -24.53 -8.92 -4.64
N GLU A 126 -23.95 -8.18 -3.69
CA GLU A 126 -24.54 -6.92 -3.23
C GLU A 126 -24.21 -5.78 -4.20
N GLU A 127 -25.19 -4.94 -4.51
CA GLU A 127 -25.01 -3.75 -5.34
C GLU A 127 -24.20 -2.63 -4.64
N TYR A 128 -23.83 -2.83 -3.38
CA TYR A 128 -23.10 -1.84 -2.60
C TYR A 128 -21.58 -2.03 -2.69
N GLY A 129 -20.89 -0.91 -2.91
CA GLY A 129 -19.44 -0.91 -3.07
C GLY A 129 -19.00 -1.06 -4.53
N ARG A 130 -17.73 -1.38 -4.72
CA ARG A 130 -17.12 -1.61 -6.04
C ARG A 130 -16.26 -2.85 -5.98
N HIS A 131 -16.42 -3.73 -6.95
CA HIS A 131 -15.65 -4.96 -7.07
C HIS A 131 -14.14 -4.72 -6.96
N ALA A 132 -13.49 -5.55 -6.17
CA ALA A 132 -12.07 -5.47 -5.86
C ALA A 132 -11.44 -6.85 -5.79
N ILE A 133 -10.22 -6.98 -6.34
CA ILE A 133 -9.44 -8.22 -6.33
C ILE A 133 -8.02 -7.92 -5.88
N THR A 134 -7.55 -8.66 -4.87
CA THR A 134 -6.18 -8.64 -4.37
C THR A 134 -5.65 -10.07 -4.32
N HIS A 135 -4.61 -10.37 -5.09
CA HIS A 135 -3.85 -11.61 -4.95
C HIS A 135 -2.73 -11.39 -3.94
N TYR A 136 -2.43 -12.40 -3.13
CA TYR A 136 -1.27 -12.34 -2.23
C TYR A 136 -0.42 -13.60 -2.35
N THR A 137 0.87 -13.45 -2.09
CA THR A 137 1.85 -14.53 -1.96
C THR A 137 2.61 -14.30 -0.66
N VAL A 138 2.75 -15.34 0.16
CA VAL A 138 3.55 -15.33 1.38
C VAL A 138 5.02 -15.29 1.01
N LEU A 139 5.75 -14.33 1.58
CA LEU A 139 7.19 -14.20 1.36
C LEU A 139 8.00 -14.71 2.55
N GLU A 140 7.55 -14.41 3.77
CA GLU A 140 8.26 -14.79 4.99
C GLU A 140 7.28 -14.90 6.16
N ARG A 141 7.40 -16.01 6.93
CA ARG A 141 6.56 -16.29 8.10
C ARG A 141 7.34 -16.05 9.39
N PHE A 142 6.75 -15.30 10.32
CA PHE A 142 7.33 -15.04 11.65
C PHE A 142 6.50 -15.71 12.78
N GLY A 143 5.53 -16.53 12.41
CA GLY A 143 4.64 -17.27 13.31
C GLY A 143 3.47 -16.44 13.86
N TYR A 144 3.65 -15.15 14.15
CA TYR A 144 2.59 -14.26 14.65
C TYR A 144 2.25 -13.12 13.68
N VAL A 145 3.13 -12.86 12.76
CA VAL A 145 2.95 -11.97 11.62
C VAL A 145 3.55 -12.60 10.37
N THR A 146 3.09 -12.19 9.21
CA THR A 146 3.54 -12.70 7.91
C THR A 146 3.81 -11.54 6.96
N LEU A 147 4.96 -11.58 6.28
CA LEU A 147 5.26 -10.69 5.17
C LEU A 147 4.65 -11.27 3.90
N VAL A 148 3.82 -10.49 3.24
CA VAL A 148 3.18 -10.87 1.97
C VAL A 148 3.48 -9.88 0.85
N GLU A 149 3.55 -10.38 -0.37
CA GLU A 149 3.41 -9.58 -1.58
C GLU A 149 1.94 -9.53 -1.97
N CYS A 150 1.44 -8.36 -2.29
CA CYS A 150 0.09 -8.18 -2.82
C CYS A 150 0.17 -7.70 -4.27
N ARG A 151 -0.52 -8.37 -5.19
CA ARG A 151 -0.72 -7.95 -6.58
C ARG A 151 -2.16 -7.49 -6.77
N LEU A 152 -2.33 -6.28 -7.27
CA LEU A 152 -3.64 -5.65 -7.42
C LEU A 152 -4.15 -5.73 -8.86
N GLU A 153 -5.38 -6.23 -9.06
CA GLU A 153 -6.13 -6.02 -10.31
C GLU A 153 -6.91 -4.71 -10.27
N THR A 154 -7.41 -4.33 -9.11
CA THR A 154 -8.19 -3.11 -8.88
C THR A 154 -7.46 -2.19 -7.91
N GLY A 155 -7.86 -0.91 -7.84
CA GLY A 155 -7.27 0.08 -6.94
C GLY A 155 -8.34 0.86 -6.15
N ARG A 156 -9.09 0.19 -5.27
CA ARG A 156 -10.10 0.84 -4.41
C ARG A 156 -9.44 1.48 -3.20
N THR A 157 -10.09 2.48 -2.64
CA THR A 157 -9.62 3.14 -1.41
C THR A 157 -9.41 2.12 -0.31
N HIS A 158 -8.23 2.13 0.33
CA HIS A 158 -7.82 1.21 1.40
C HIS A 158 -7.93 -0.29 1.03
N GLN A 159 -7.90 -0.65 -0.25
CA GLN A 159 -8.23 -2.01 -0.70
C GLN A 159 -7.48 -3.10 0.04
N ILE A 160 -6.14 -3.08 0.04
CA ILE A 160 -5.32 -4.09 0.72
C ILE A 160 -5.68 -4.14 2.22
N ARG A 161 -5.80 -2.99 2.86
CA ARG A 161 -6.09 -2.86 4.28
C ARG A 161 -7.46 -3.46 4.64
N ALA A 162 -8.50 -3.14 3.86
CA ALA A 162 -9.86 -3.66 4.05
C ALA A 162 -9.92 -5.18 3.76
N HIS A 163 -9.30 -5.64 2.67
CA HIS A 163 -9.25 -7.05 2.30
C HIS A 163 -8.58 -7.91 3.38
N PHE A 164 -7.39 -7.54 3.84
CA PHE A 164 -6.71 -8.31 4.88
C PHE A 164 -7.44 -8.24 6.22
N LYS A 165 -8.06 -7.12 6.57
CA LYS A 165 -8.96 -7.05 7.73
C LYS A 165 -10.14 -8.01 7.59
N HIS A 166 -10.74 -8.09 6.40
CA HIS A 166 -11.90 -8.95 6.11
C HIS A 166 -11.58 -10.43 6.35
N ILE A 167 -10.40 -10.90 5.91
CA ILE A 167 -9.97 -12.29 6.12
C ILE A 167 -9.33 -12.55 7.50
N GLY A 168 -9.38 -11.58 8.43
CA GLY A 168 -8.88 -11.75 9.80
C GLY A 168 -7.39 -11.53 10.02
N HIS A 169 -6.68 -10.98 9.02
CA HIS A 169 -5.25 -10.68 9.01
C HIS A 169 -4.95 -9.18 8.81
N PRO A 170 -5.47 -8.25 9.66
CA PRO A 170 -5.24 -6.84 9.46
C PRO A 170 -3.75 -6.52 9.39
N LEU A 171 -3.39 -5.44 8.66
CA LEU A 171 -2.01 -5.01 8.54
C LEU A 171 -1.44 -4.64 9.90
N PHE A 172 -0.16 -4.96 10.10
CA PHE A 172 0.58 -4.63 11.31
C PHE A 172 0.61 -3.11 11.52
N ASN A 173 0.27 -2.68 12.73
CA ASN A 173 0.15 -1.28 13.16
C ASN A 173 -0.83 -0.43 12.33
N ASP A 174 -1.91 -1.02 11.84
CA ASP A 174 -3.00 -0.29 11.19
C ASP A 174 -4.04 0.16 12.22
N ASP A 175 -3.98 1.42 12.62
CA ASP A 175 -4.87 2.05 13.60
C ASP A 175 -6.33 2.12 13.13
N THR A 176 -6.52 2.22 11.84
CA THR A 176 -7.85 2.32 11.21
C THR A 176 -8.57 0.97 11.16
N TYR A 177 -7.81 -0.11 10.95
CA TYR A 177 -8.34 -1.46 10.77
C TYR A 177 -8.03 -2.40 11.94
N GLY A 178 -7.54 -1.84 13.07
CA GLY A 178 -7.37 -2.55 14.33
C GLY A 178 -6.14 -3.44 14.41
N GLY A 179 -5.13 -3.17 13.57
CA GLY A 179 -3.83 -3.84 13.60
C GLY A 179 -2.82 -3.23 14.56
N ASP A 180 -3.16 -2.13 15.25
CA ASP A 180 -2.35 -1.35 16.18
C ASP A 180 -2.32 -1.91 17.61
N ARG A 181 -2.74 -3.15 17.77
CA ARG A 181 -2.75 -3.89 19.04
C ARG A 181 -2.22 -5.30 18.86
N VAL A 182 -1.83 -5.96 19.94
CA VAL A 182 -1.40 -7.36 19.92
C VAL A 182 -2.59 -8.26 19.58
N LEU A 183 -2.61 -8.83 18.38
CA LEU A 183 -3.69 -9.71 17.91
C LEU A 183 -3.33 -11.19 17.96
N ARG A 184 -2.05 -11.52 17.88
CA ARG A 184 -1.53 -12.90 17.90
C ARG A 184 -0.32 -12.95 18.81
N GLY A 185 -0.02 -14.14 19.33
CA GLY A 185 1.16 -14.42 20.13
C GLY A 185 0.85 -14.73 21.60
N THR A 186 1.78 -14.41 22.48
CA THR A 186 1.72 -14.77 23.88
C THR A 186 1.18 -13.65 24.78
N THR A 187 0.74 -14.00 25.98
CA THR A 187 0.28 -13.05 27.00
C THR A 187 1.43 -12.44 27.83
N PHE A 188 2.66 -12.92 27.66
CA PHE A 188 3.82 -12.47 28.43
C PHE A 188 4.13 -10.99 28.21
N SER A 189 4.51 -10.31 29.28
CA SER A 189 4.83 -8.88 29.27
C SER A 189 6.00 -8.55 28.32
N LYS A 190 7.02 -9.41 28.26
CA LYS A 190 8.17 -9.25 27.34
C LYS A 190 7.74 -9.26 25.87
N TYR A 191 6.80 -10.13 25.49
CA TYR A 191 6.26 -10.17 24.13
C TYR A 191 5.45 -8.91 23.81
N LYS A 192 4.56 -8.50 24.72
CA LYS A 192 3.80 -7.26 24.55
C LYS A 192 4.71 -6.06 24.39
N GLN A 193 5.78 -5.97 25.20
CA GLN A 193 6.78 -4.91 25.11
C GLN A 193 7.54 -4.95 23.77
N PHE A 194 7.90 -6.14 23.29
CA PHE A 194 8.52 -6.32 21.97
C PHE A 194 7.62 -5.76 20.86
N VAL A 195 6.34 -6.15 20.82
CA VAL A 195 5.37 -5.65 19.82
C VAL A 195 5.21 -4.13 19.92
N GLN A 196 5.11 -3.57 21.14
CA GLN A 196 5.02 -2.12 21.34
C GLN A 196 6.28 -1.39 20.82
N ASN A 197 7.46 -1.98 20.97
CA ASN A 197 8.69 -1.42 20.42
C ASN A 197 8.70 -1.46 18.89
N CYS A 198 8.11 -2.50 18.26
CA CYS A 198 7.92 -2.56 16.81
C CYS A 198 6.92 -1.49 16.34
N PHE A 199 5.81 -1.27 17.05
CA PHE A 199 4.87 -0.19 16.73
C PHE A 199 5.49 1.20 16.81
N LYS A 200 6.37 1.44 17.79
CA LYS A 200 7.11 2.70 17.90
C LYS A 200 8.12 2.89 16.76
N ALA A 201 8.77 1.81 16.31
CA ALA A 201 9.74 1.84 15.23
C ALA A 201 9.08 2.17 13.87
N MET A 202 7.85 1.67 13.64
CA MET A 202 7.05 1.98 12.45
C MET A 202 5.65 2.45 12.87
N PRO A 203 5.45 3.75 13.17
CA PRO A 203 4.19 4.28 13.70
C PRO A 203 3.12 4.49 12.60
N ARG A 204 2.91 3.48 11.79
CA ARG A 204 1.98 3.46 10.65
C ARG A 204 1.66 2.03 10.23
N HIS A 205 0.61 1.85 9.42
CA HIS A 205 0.36 0.54 8.83
C HIS A 205 1.51 0.09 7.93
N ALA A 206 1.86 -1.18 8.05
CA ALA A 206 2.95 -1.81 7.33
C ALA A 206 2.56 -2.11 5.88
N LEU A 207 2.58 -1.08 5.02
CA LEU A 207 2.26 -1.17 3.60
C LEU A 207 3.20 -0.30 2.77
N HIS A 208 3.73 -0.88 1.69
CA HIS A 208 4.63 -0.22 0.76
C HIS A 208 4.33 -0.61 -0.69
N ALA A 209 4.13 0.38 -1.57
CA ALA A 209 3.97 0.20 -3.00
C ALA A 209 5.35 -0.09 -3.62
N LYS A 210 5.68 -1.37 -3.75
CA LYS A 210 7.03 -1.87 -4.06
C LYS A 210 7.37 -1.71 -5.53
N THR A 211 6.51 -2.21 -6.44
CA THR A 211 6.76 -2.12 -7.88
C THR A 211 5.56 -1.52 -8.62
N LEU A 212 5.87 -0.82 -9.70
CA LEU A 212 4.90 -0.28 -10.64
C LEU A 212 5.40 -0.48 -12.07
N GLY A 213 4.66 -1.26 -12.86
CA GLY A 213 4.93 -1.54 -14.27
C GLY A 213 3.79 -1.07 -15.17
N PHE A 214 4.16 -0.51 -16.32
CA PHE A 214 3.22 -0.01 -17.34
C PHE A 214 3.95 0.13 -18.69
N ASN A 215 3.19 0.26 -19.78
CA ASN A 215 3.75 0.63 -21.07
C ASN A 215 4.01 2.14 -21.11
N HIS A 216 5.23 2.52 -21.45
CA HIS A 216 5.64 3.92 -21.47
C HIS A 216 4.88 4.71 -22.56
N PRO A 217 4.31 5.89 -22.25
CA PRO A 217 3.44 6.62 -23.18
C PRO A 217 4.14 7.13 -24.43
N ASN A 218 5.47 7.18 -24.48
CA ASN A 218 6.23 7.65 -25.65
C ASN A 218 6.51 6.55 -26.67
N ASP A 219 6.88 5.36 -26.23
CA ASP A 219 7.37 4.27 -27.13
C ASP A 219 6.67 2.93 -26.91
N GLU A 220 5.66 2.92 -26.04
CA GLU A 220 4.84 1.75 -25.67
C GLU A 220 5.64 0.56 -25.11
N LYS A 221 6.92 0.74 -24.78
CA LYS A 221 7.70 -0.31 -24.15
C LYS A 221 7.30 -0.50 -22.69
N TYR A 222 7.15 -1.76 -22.29
CA TYR A 222 6.95 -2.08 -20.89
C TYR A 222 8.12 -1.63 -20.05
N THR A 223 7.82 -0.86 -19.04
CA THR A 223 8.80 -0.34 -18.08
C THR A 223 8.31 -0.64 -16.66
N GLU A 224 9.19 -1.16 -15.81
CA GLU A 224 8.88 -1.44 -14.41
C GLU A 224 9.87 -0.71 -13.49
N PHE A 225 9.35 -0.09 -12.47
CA PHE A 225 10.10 0.58 -11.41
C PHE A 225 9.94 -0.19 -10.11
N ASP A 226 11.04 -0.31 -9.38
CA ASP A 226 11.10 -0.98 -8.08
C ASP A 226 11.72 -0.03 -7.04
N SER A 227 11.15 0.02 -5.83
CA SER A 227 11.67 0.84 -4.74
C SER A 227 12.13 -0.02 -3.57
N GLU A 228 13.19 0.39 -2.91
CA GLU A 228 13.62 -0.24 -1.67
C GLU A 228 12.57 -0.05 -0.56
N LEU A 229 12.47 -1.04 0.34
CA LEU A 229 11.66 -0.90 1.53
C LEU A 229 12.21 0.24 2.40
N PRO A 230 11.35 1.10 2.95
CA PRO A 230 11.82 2.17 3.82
C PRO A 230 12.39 1.63 5.13
N ALA A 231 13.31 2.39 5.73
CA ALA A 231 14.10 1.96 6.88
C ALA A 231 13.25 1.49 8.08
N ASP A 232 12.11 2.14 8.33
CA ASP A 232 11.16 1.75 9.39
C ASP A 232 10.56 0.35 9.15
N PHE A 233 10.29 0.02 7.89
CA PHE A 233 9.76 -1.29 7.51
C PHE A 233 10.84 -2.38 7.65
N VAL A 234 12.06 -2.09 7.16
CA VAL A 234 13.22 -3.01 7.28
C VAL A 234 13.53 -3.30 8.76
N ASP A 235 13.61 -2.26 9.62
CA ASP A 235 13.86 -2.41 11.06
C ASP A 235 12.83 -3.34 11.73
N VAL A 236 11.54 -3.18 11.41
CA VAL A 236 10.49 -4.05 11.97
C VAL A 236 10.62 -5.49 11.48
N LEU A 237 10.93 -5.72 10.21
CA LEU A 237 11.17 -7.08 9.69
C LEU A 237 12.36 -7.74 10.39
N GLU A 238 13.47 -7.02 10.57
CA GLU A 238 14.66 -7.55 11.27
C GLU A 238 14.36 -7.89 12.74
N ARG A 239 13.59 -7.06 13.44
CA ARG A 239 13.12 -7.35 14.80
C ARG A 239 12.32 -8.65 14.85
N TRP A 240 11.40 -8.87 13.92
CA TRP A 240 10.62 -10.08 13.84
C TRP A 240 11.47 -11.30 13.49
N ARG A 241 12.43 -11.20 12.58
CA ARG A 241 13.40 -12.27 12.26
C ARG A 241 14.18 -12.70 13.51
N ASN A 242 14.73 -11.71 14.22
CA ASN A 242 15.48 -11.96 15.45
C ASN A 242 14.61 -12.61 16.54
N TYR A 243 13.37 -12.15 16.70
CA TYR A 243 12.42 -12.73 17.65
C TYR A 243 12.10 -14.18 17.32
N THR A 244 11.85 -14.50 16.06
CA THR A 244 11.53 -15.85 15.59
C THR A 244 12.71 -16.80 15.78
N THR A 245 13.93 -16.37 15.42
CA THR A 245 15.15 -17.16 15.59
C THR A 245 15.39 -17.51 17.07
N GLN A 246 15.27 -16.51 17.97
CA GLN A 246 15.42 -16.75 19.41
C GLN A 246 14.36 -17.67 19.99
N ARG A 247 13.16 -17.65 19.45
CA ARG A 247 12.06 -18.53 19.87
C ARG A 247 12.30 -19.97 19.43
N ILE A 248 12.80 -20.18 18.20
CA ILE A 248 13.14 -21.52 17.70
C ILE A 248 14.25 -22.14 18.54
N MET A 249 15.31 -21.38 18.83
CA MET A 249 16.43 -21.85 19.67
C MET A 249 16.00 -22.25 21.08
N LYS A 250 14.99 -21.60 21.67
CA LYS A 250 14.50 -21.91 23.02
C LYS A 250 13.50 -23.07 23.09
N ASN A 251 12.86 -23.40 21.98
CA ASN A 251 11.87 -24.50 21.92
C ASN A 251 12.46 -25.78 21.30
N GLY A 252 13.70 -25.74 20.83
CA GLY A 252 14.43 -26.87 20.26
C GLY A 252 15.38 -27.59 21.24
N ASP A 253 15.44 -27.13 22.51
CA ASP A 253 16.06 -27.78 23.66
C ASP A 253 14.93 -28.38 24.54
#